data_a0e6e3c8792239cc1d0faa7692aacebf
#
_entry.id   a0e6e3c8792239cc1d0faa7692aacebf
#
_cell.length_a   1.000
_cell.length_b   1.000
_cell.length_c   1.000
_cell.angle_alpha   90.00
_cell.angle_beta   90.00
_cell.angle_gamma   90.00
#
_symmetry.space_group_name_H-M   'P 1'
#
loop_
_entity.id
_entity.type
_entity.pdbx_description
1 polymer ?
#
loop_
_entity_poly.entity_id
_entity_poly.type
_entity_poly.pdbx_seq_one_letter_code
_entity_poly.pdbx_strand_id
1 'polypeptide(L)'
;VTGVVRERSSKNKDLATGEIEVVPEKIEILGKCIYNALPFEINQSKDADENTRLKYRYLDLRNPAVKGNIVLRSNIVAELRQKMNSLNFMEITTPILTCSSPEGARDYLVPARNHPGKFYALPQAPQQFKQILMASGFDRYFQIAPCFRDEDARADRSPGEFYQLDMEMAFASQEDVFSIVEQVLPPVFEKYGIYKNASKACLLYTSDAADDLIG
;
A
#
# COMPACT_ATOMS: atom_id res chain seq x y z
N VAL A 1 8.94 -34.40 -6.46
CA VAL A 1 10.07 -34.98 -7.18
C VAL A 1 11.08 -35.47 -6.16
N THR A 2 11.48 -36.73 -6.26
CA THR A 2 12.60 -37.33 -5.52
C THR A 2 13.73 -37.57 -6.52
N GLY A 3 14.98 -37.21 -6.16
CA GLY A 3 16.11 -37.34 -7.06
C GLY A 3 17.40 -36.85 -6.46
N VAL A 4 18.48 -36.90 -7.23
CA VAL A 4 19.83 -36.52 -6.82
C VAL A 4 20.15 -35.11 -7.38
N VAL A 5 20.66 -34.25 -6.52
CA VAL A 5 21.17 -32.94 -6.92
C VAL A 5 22.55 -33.12 -7.54
N ARG A 6 22.76 -32.58 -8.73
CA ARG A 6 24.05 -32.59 -9.43
C ARG A 6 24.40 -31.21 -9.94
N GLU A 7 25.68 -30.97 -10.20
CA GLU A 7 26.15 -29.80 -10.90
C GLU A 7 25.70 -29.85 -12.36
N ARG A 8 25.19 -28.72 -12.88
CA ARG A 8 24.77 -28.61 -14.29
C ARG A 8 25.98 -28.59 -15.21
N SER A 9 25.88 -29.33 -16.29
CA SER A 9 26.86 -29.29 -17.39
C SER A 9 26.88 -27.91 -18.08
N SER A 10 25.73 -27.23 -18.14
CA SER A 10 25.57 -25.87 -18.67
C SER A 10 24.94 -24.99 -17.61
N LYS A 11 25.73 -24.13 -16.96
CA LYS A 11 25.30 -23.24 -15.89
C LYS A 11 24.40 -22.12 -16.45
N ASN A 12 23.27 -21.85 -15.81
CA ASN A 12 22.37 -20.78 -16.14
C ASN A 12 22.51 -19.62 -15.13
N LYS A 13 23.12 -18.53 -15.57
CA LYS A 13 23.38 -17.35 -14.72
C LYS A 13 22.12 -16.54 -14.36
N ASP A 14 21.02 -16.77 -15.06
CA ASP A 14 19.74 -16.06 -14.86
C ASP A 14 18.89 -16.71 -13.74
N LEU A 15 19.32 -17.86 -13.23
CA LEU A 15 18.65 -18.56 -12.13
C LEU A 15 19.51 -18.55 -10.87
N ALA A 16 18.90 -18.27 -9.72
CA ALA A 16 19.57 -18.28 -8.42
C ALA A 16 20.21 -19.64 -8.08
N THR A 17 19.64 -20.74 -8.58
CA THR A 17 20.15 -22.11 -8.45
C THR A 17 20.64 -22.68 -9.77
N GLY A 18 21.06 -21.82 -10.70
CA GLY A 18 21.40 -22.21 -12.06
C GLY A 18 22.70 -23.02 -12.21
N GLU A 19 23.45 -23.24 -11.14
CA GLU A 19 24.65 -24.10 -11.13
C GLU A 19 24.33 -25.56 -10.85
N ILE A 20 23.15 -25.85 -10.33
CA ILE A 20 22.71 -27.20 -9.94
C ILE A 20 21.43 -27.59 -10.67
N GLU A 21 21.21 -28.89 -10.78
CA GLU A 21 19.97 -29.49 -11.30
C GLU A 21 19.60 -30.73 -10.50
N VAL A 22 18.30 -31.05 -10.47
CA VAL A 22 17.80 -32.28 -9.89
C VAL A 22 17.61 -33.31 -10.98
N VAL A 23 18.35 -34.43 -10.90
CA VAL A 23 18.09 -35.60 -11.75
C VAL A 23 17.01 -36.41 -11.09
N PRO A 24 15.79 -36.48 -11.65
CA PRO A 24 14.67 -37.14 -10.99
C PRO A 24 14.78 -38.64 -11.06
N GLU A 25 14.60 -39.31 -9.93
CA GLU A 25 14.41 -40.76 -9.81
C GLU A 25 12.92 -41.13 -9.78
N LYS A 26 12.10 -40.23 -9.16
CA LYS A 26 10.66 -40.42 -9.06
C LYS A 26 9.96 -39.07 -9.21
N ILE A 27 8.91 -39.04 -10.04
CA ILE A 27 8.01 -37.89 -10.19
C ILE A 27 6.60 -38.35 -9.77
N GLU A 28 6.02 -37.68 -8.79
CA GLU A 28 4.67 -37.88 -8.33
C GLU A 28 3.82 -36.66 -8.66
N ILE A 29 2.72 -36.84 -9.36
CA ILE A 29 1.79 -35.79 -9.71
C ILE A 29 0.79 -35.65 -8.56
N LEU A 30 0.94 -34.57 -7.72
CA LEU A 30 0.08 -34.30 -6.57
C LEU A 30 -1.26 -33.69 -6.99
N GLY A 31 -1.32 -33.01 -8.12
CA GLY A 31 -2.53 -32.43 -8.68
C GLY A 31 -2.42 -32.26 -10.19
N LYS A 32 -3.46 -32.67 -10.90
CA LYS A 32 -3.53 -32.47 -12.36
C LYS A 32 -4.06 -31.08 -12.68
N CYS A 33 -3.55 -30.48 -13.76
CA CYS A 33 -4.15 -29.29 -14.32
C CYS A 33 -5.56 -29.61 -14.85
N ILE A 34 -6.55 -28.80 -14.49
CA ILE A 34 -7.95 -28.99 -14.91
C ILE A 34 -8.15 -28.46 -16.35
N TYR A 35 -7.38 -27.45 -16.73
CA TYR A 35 -7.45 -26.81 -18.05
C TYR A 35 -6.17 -27.07 -18.85
N ASN A 36 -6.33 -27.27 -20.13
CA ASN A 36 -5.21 -27.53 -21.04
C ASN A 36 -4.34 -26.29 -21.33
N ALA A 37 -4.87 -25.08 -21.05
CA ALA A 37 -4.15 -23.83 -21.25
C ALA A 37 -4.49 -22.84 -20.12
N LEU A 38 -3.53 -21.98 -19.80
CA LEU A 38 -3.76 -20.83 -18.94
C LEU A 38 -4.50 -19.74 -19.72
N PRO A 39 -5.27 -18.85 -19.05
CA PRO A 39 -5.98 -17.74 -19.70
C PRO A 39 -5.02 -16.72 -20.34
N PHE A 40 -3.76 -16.67 -19.87
CA PHE A 40 -2.65 -15.88 -20.41
C PHE A 40 -1.31 -16.43 -19.90
N GLU A 41 -0.25 -16.10 -20.60
CA GLU A 41 1.12 -16.41 -20.16
C GLU A 41 1.48 -15.56 -18.94
N ILE A 42 1.92 -16.20 -17.85
CA ILE A 42 2.14 -15.53 -16.56
C ILE A 42 3.13 -14.37 -16.67
N ASN A 43 4.26 -14.58 -17.37
CA ASN A 43 5.29 -13.55 -17.51
C ASN A 43 4.88 -12.39 -18.43
N GLN A 44 3.86 -12.59 -19.26
CA GLN A 44 3.29 -11.61 -20.19
C GLN A 44 1.88 -11.17 -19.76
N SER A 45 1.51 -11.40 -18.49
CA SER A 45 0.16 -11.08 -18.02
C SER A 45 -0.22 -9.60 -18.19
N LYS A 46 0.75 -8.68 -18.21
CA LYS A 46 0.50 -7.26 -18.46
C LYS A 46 -0.07 -6.95 -19.85
N ASP A 47 0.16 -7.82 -20.81
CA ASP A 47 -0.30 -7.66 -22.20
C ASP A 47 -1.72 -8.25 -22.39
N ALA A 48 -2.22 -8.97 -21.39
CA ALA A 48 -3.58 -9.51 -21.40
C ALA A 48 -4.62 -8.44 -21.05
N ASP A 49 -5.84 -8.66 -21.54
CA ASP A 49 -7.01 -7.82 -21.22
C ASP A 49 -7.22 -7.67 -19.71
N GLU A 50 -7.52 -6.46 -19.26
CA GLU A 50 -7.66 -6.11 -17.84
C GLU A 50 -8.74 -6.95 -17.14
N ASN A 51 -9.91 -7.16 -17.78
CA ASN A 51 -10.97 -7.97 -17.19
C ASN A 51 -10.53 -9.41 -16.97
N THR A 52 -9.74 -9.97 -17.91
CA THR A 52 -9.17 -11.31 -17.80
C THR A 52 -8.15 -11.37 -16.66
N ARG A 53 -7.28 -10.38 -16.53
CA ARG A 53 -6.31 -10.27 -15.44
C ARG A 53 -6.98 -10.15 -14.08
N LEU A 54 -8.03 -9.34 -13.97
CA LEU A 54 -8.81 -9.19 -12.73
C LEU A 54 -9.56 -10.48 -12.36
N LYS A 55 -10.17 -11.15 -13.34
CA LYS A 55 -10.84 -12.43 -13.15
C LYS A 55 -9.90 -13.53 -12.64
N TYR A 56 -8.68 -13.56 -13.17
CA TYR A 56 -7.65 -14.53 -12.79
C TYR A 56 -6.50 -13.86 -12.02
N ARG A 57 -6.82 -12.97 -11.09
CA ARG A 57 -5.86 -12.14 -10.37
C ARG A 57 -4.76 -12.93 -9.67
N TYR A 58 -5.06 -14.13 -9.18
CA TYR A 58 -4.09 -15.02 -8.56
C TYR A 58 -3.00 -15.53 -9.53
N LEU A 59 -3.29 -15.60 -10.83
CA LEU A 59 -2.30 -15.88 -11.87
C LEU A 59 -1.51 -14.62 -12.25
N ASP A 60 -2.18 -13.49 -12.42
CA ASP A 60 -1.54 -12.20 -12.72
C ASP A 60 -0.52 -11.81 -11.63
N LEU A 61 -0.84 -12.05 -10.36
CA LEU A 61 0.08 -11.81 -9.23
C LEU A 61 1.29 -12.76 -9.20
N ARG A 62 1.35 -13.79 -10.03
CA ARG A 62 2.55 -14.62 -10.20
C ARG A 62 3.57 -13.97 -11.15
N ASN A 63 3.17 -12.99 -11.95
CA ASN A 63 4.09 -12.18 -12.74
C ASN A 63 5.01 -11.41 -11.79
N PRO A 64 6.36 -11.56 -11.90
CA PRO A 64 7.30 -10.91 -10.98
C PRO A 64 7.15 -9.40 -10.91
N ALA A 65 6.86 -8.74 -12.03
CA ALA A 65 6.71 -7.29 -12.08
C ALA A 65 5.40 -6.83 -11.42
N VAL A 66 4.30 -7.59 -11.54
CA VAL A 66 3.03 -7.29 -10.87
C VAL A 66 3.14 -7.54 -9.36
N LYS A 67 3.72 -8.70 -8.99
CA LYS A 67 4.02 -9.04 -7.59
C LYS A 67 4.94 -8.01 -6.95
N GLY A 68 5.95 -7.55 -7.70
CA GLY A 68 6.92 -6.56 -7.24
C GLY A 68 6.27 -5.28 -6.71
N ASN A 69 5.20 -4.79 -7.33
CA ASN A 69 4.47 -3.61 -6.87
C ASN A 69 3.82 -3.81 -5.49
N ILE A 70 3.26 -5.01 -5.24
CA ILE A 70 2.66 -5.33 -3.93
C ILE A 70 3.73 -5.44 -2.85
N VAL A 71 4.86 -6.08 -3.18
CA VAL A 71 6.01 -6.19 -2.26
C VAL A 71 6.59 -4.81 -1.97
N LEU A 72 6.76 -3.95 -2.99
CA LEU A 72 7.25 -2.58 -2.84
C LEU A 72 6.35 -1.78 -1.89
N ARG A 73 5.02 -1.81 -2.10
CA ARG A 73 4.06 -1.15 -1.21
C ARG A 73 4.20 -1.65 0.23
N SER A 74 4.30 -2.96 0.43
CA SER A 74 4.47 -3.56 1.76
C SER A 74 5.75 -3.07 2.45
N ASN A 75 6.86 -3.01 1.72
CA ASN A 75 8.14 -2.54 2.23
C ASN A 75 8.11 -1.05 2.57
N ILE A 76 7.49 -0.21 1.73
CA ILE A 76 7.32 1.23 1.99
C ILE A 76 6.51 1.44 3.28
N VAL A 77 5.39 0.75 3.43
CA VAL A 77 4.55 0.86 4.65
C VAL A 77 5.31 0.41 5.90
N ALA A 78 6.10 -0.66 5.82
CA ALA A 78 6.94 -1.12 6.92
C ALA A 78 8.01 -0.08 7.30
N GLU A 79 8.65 0.54 6.32
CA GLU A 79 9.64 1.61 6.54
C GLU A 79 9.01 2.84 7.19
N LEU A 80 7.86 3.29 6.69
CA LEU A 80 7.11 4.40 7.28
C LEU A 80 6.77 4.15 8.74
N ARG A 81 6.27 2.94 9.09
CA ARG A 81 6.00 2.57 10.48
C ARG A 81 7.24 2.61 11.35
N GLN A 82 8.35 2.07 10.85
CA GLN A 82 9.62 2.08 11.58
C GLN A 82 10.10 3.51 11.85
N LYS A 83 10.00 4.40 10.85
CA LYS A 83 10.36 5.81 10.98
C LYS A 83 9.47 6.52 12.00
N MET A 84 8.15 6.38 11.91
CA MET A 84 7.22 7.01 12.85
C MET A 84 7.46 6.55 14.28
N ASN A 85 7.64 5.23 14.49
CA ASN A 85 7.98 4.68 15.80
C ASN A 85 9.30 5.24 16.36
N SER A 86 10.33 5.40 15.50
CA SER A 86 11.63 5.98 15.92
C SER A 86 11.54 7.45 16.32
N LEU A 87 10.50 8.15 15.89
CA LEU A 87 10.18 9.54 16.23
C LEU A 87 9.18 9.64 17.41
N ASN A 88 8.98 8.53 18.12
CA ASN A 88 8.07 8.40 19.27
C ASN A 88 6.59 8.64 18.95
N PHE A 89 6.15 8.35 17.72
CA PHE A 89 4.73 8.28 17.41
C PHE A 89 4.18 6.91 17.80
N MET A 90 2.95 6.91 18.33
CA MET A 90 2.21 5.70 18.66
C MET A 90 1.23 5.37 17.53
N GLU A 91 1.30 4.15 16.99
CA GLU A 91 0.32 3.68 15.99
C GLU A 91 -0.99 3.29 16.71
N ILE A 92 -2.09 4.00 16.42
CA ILE A 92 -3.40 3.74 16.99
C ILE A 92 -4.40 3.58 15.85
N THR A 93 -5.02 2.40 15.75
CA THR A 93 -6.06 2.11 14.78
C THR A 93 -7.41 2.65 15.25
N THR A 94 -8.08 3.40 14.40
CA THR A 94 -9.39 3.99 14.66
C THR A 94 -10.52 3.18 14.03
N PRO A 95 -11.78 3.28 14.53
CA PRO A 95 -12.93 2.60 13.95
C PRO A 95 -13.20 2.97 12.49
N ILE A 96 -13.58 1.97 11.69
CA ILE A 96 -13.98 2.16 10.28
C ILE A 96 -15.49 2.41 10.16
N LEU A 97 -16.33 1.73 10.96
CA LEU A 97 -17.76 2.02 11.01
C LEU A 97 -17.99 3.21 11.93
N THR A 98 -18.23 4.38 11.35
CA THR A 98 -18.38 5.64 12.09
C THR A 98 -19.65 6.39 11.66
N CYS A 99 -19.81 7.60 12.13
CA CYS A 99 -20.85 8.53 11.64
C CYS A 99 -20.31 9.37 10.47
N SER A 100 -21.23 9.95 9.69
CA SER A 100 -20.90 10.91 8.64
C SER A 100 -20.10 12.08 9.20
N SER A 101 -19.11 12.52 8.42
CA SER A 101 -18.21 13.63 8.76
C SER A 101 -18.30 14.69 7.66
N PRO A 102 -18.37 15.99 7.99
CA PRO A 102 -18.52 17.07 7.00
C PRO A 102 -17.19 17.44 6.34
N GLU A 103 -16.43 16.46 5.83
CA GLU A 103 -15.11 16.70 5.23
C GLU A 103 -15.14 17.02 3.73
N GLY A 104 -16.33 17.28 3.15
CA GLY A 104 -16.49 17.79 1.81
C GLY A 104 -16.68 16.75 0.69
N ALA A 105 -16.26 15.50 0.88
CA ALA A 105 -16.56 14.42 -0.05
C ALA A 105 -17.89 13.73 0.30
N ARG A 106 -18.42 12.91 -0.62
CA ARG A 106 -19.58 12.06 -0.32
C ARG A 106 -19.14 10.83 0.47
N ASP A 107 -19.96 10.44 1.45
CA ASP A 107 -19.71 9.25 2.26
C ASP A 107 -20.18 7.98 1.58
N TYR A 108 -19.39 6.88 1.73
CA TYR A 108 -19.93 5.54 1.55
C TYR A 108 -20.76 5.16 2.77
N LEU A 109 -22.03 4.78 2.57
CA LEU A 109 -22.94 4.45 3.63
C LEU A 109 -23.15 2.95 3.78
N VAL A 110 -23.13 2.48 5.04
CA VAL A 110 -23.39 1.08 5.39
C VAL A 110 -24.69 1.02 6.21
N PRO A 111 -25.74 0.32 5.71
CA PRO A 111 -27.01 0.20 6.44
C PRO A 111 -26.82 -0.46 7.82
N ALA A 112 -27.38 0.15 8.88
CA ALA A 112 -27.34 -0.38 10.23
C ALA A 112 -28.48 -1.38 10.44
N ARG A 113 -28.20 -2.70 10.38
CA ARG A 113 -29.21 -3.75 10.49
C ARG A 113 -30.05 -3.68 11.76
N ASN A 114 -29.45 -3.32 12.89
CA ASN A 114 -30.13 -3.25 14.20
C ASN A 114 -30.87 -1.91 14.42
N HIS A 115 -30.73 -0.96 13.50
CA HIS A 115 -31.38 0.36 13.57
C HIS A 115 -31.95 0.73 12.23
N PRO A 116 -33.18 0.26 11.87
CA PRO A 116 -33.82 0.56 10.59
C PRO A 116 -33.86 2.06 10.28
N GLY A 117 -33.50 2.44 9.06
CA GLY A 117 -33.43 3.84 8.64
C GLY A 117 -32.16 4.61 9.06
N LYS A 118 -31.23 3.96 9.79
CA LYS A 118 -29.92 4.52 10.13
C LYS A 118 -28.79 3.87 9.37
N PHE A 119 -27.68 4.60 9.22
CA PHE A 119 -26.50 4.18 8.49
C PHE A 119 -25.24 4.49 9.29
N TYR A 120 -24.23 3.65 9.13
CA TYR A 120 -22.85 4.00 9.39
C TYR A 120 -22.26 4.65 8.13
N ALA A 121 -21.27 5.50 8.30
CA ALA A 121 -20.43 5.99 7.23
C ALA A 121 -19.04 5.35 7.31
N LEU A 122 -18.39 5.13 6.16
CA LEU A 122 -16.98 4.82 6.10
C LEU A 122 -16.17 6.11 6.23
N PRO A 123 -15.02 6.12 6.95
CA PRO A 123 -14.30 7.35 7.26
C PRO A 123 -13.63 7.94 6.00
N GLN A 124 -13.83 9.22 5.77
CA GLN A 124 -13.07 9.97 4.76
C GLN A 124 -11.63 10.25 5.20
N ALA A 125 -11.44 10.42 6.51
CA ALA A 125 -10.20 10.52 7.26
C ALA A 125 -10.49 10.28 8.75
N PRO A 126 -9.52 9.91 9.59
CA PRO A 126 -9.73 9.69 11.04
C PRO A 126 -9.77 11.00 11.85
N GLN A 127 -10.19 12.12 11.28
CA GLN A 127 -10.06 13.47 11.84
C GLN A 127 -10.66 13.62 13.24
N GLN A 128 -11.88 13.12 13.46
CA GLN A 128 -12.53 13.24 14.79
C GLN A 128 -11.80 12.41 15.83
N PHE A 129 -11.35 11.20 15.47
CA PHE A 129 -10.65 10.31 16.38
C PHE A 129 -9.29 10.84 16.80
N LYS A 130 -8.50 11.37 15.88
CA LYS A 130 -7.18 11.92 16.21
C LYS A 130 -7.29 13.17 17.09
N GLN A 131 -8.31 14.00 16.91
CA GLN A 131 -8.58 15.13 17.83
C GLN A 131 -8.92 14.64 19.24
N ILE A 132 -9.74 13.58 19.37
CA ILE A 132 -10.04 12.96 20.66
C ILE A 132 -8.76 12.41 21.31
N LEU A 133 -7.91 11.75 20.54
CA LEU A 133 -6.64 11.23 21.04
C LEU A 133 -5.74 12.35 21.57
N MET A 134 -5.59 13.47 20.85
CA MET A 134 -4.83 14.63 21.32
C MET A 134 -5.41 15.19 22.62
N ALA A 135 -6.73 15.37 22.67
CA ALA A 135 -7.41 15.84 23.88
C ALA A 135 -7.31 14.86 25.07
N SER A 136 -7.06 13.59 24.80
CA SER A 136 -6.89 12.53 25.79
C SER A 136 -5.44 12.34 26.27
N GLY A 137 -4.50 13.18 25.79
CA GLY A 137 -3.11 13.16 26.23
C GLY A 137 -2.20 12.22 25.44
N PHE A 138 -2.57 11.83 24.21
CA PHE A 138 -1.68 11.16 23.28
C PHE A 138 -0.90 12.21 22.49
N ASP A 139 0.31 12.51 22.89
CA ASP A 139 1.08 13.63 22.33
C ASP A 139 1.51 13.42 20.87
N ARG A 140 1.68 12.18 20.43
CA ARG A 140 2.09 11.82 19.06
C ARG A 140 1.39 10.55 18.60
N TYR A 141 0.51 10.72 17.65
CA TYR A 141 -0.27 9.66 17.03
C TYR A 141 0.06 9.52 15.56
N PHE A 142 0.01 8.29 15.05
CA PHE A 142 -0.09 8.03 13.62
C PHE A 142 -0.90 6.77 13.35
N GLN A 143 -1.34 6.62 12.10
CA GLN A 143 -1.81 5.33 11.57
C GLN A 143 -1.69 5.31 10.03
N ILE A 144 -1.63 4.11 9.47
CA ILE A 144 -1.85 3.90 8.03
C ILE A 144 -3.36 3.74 7.86
N ALA A 145 -4.05 4.86 7.71
CA ALA A 145 -5.51 4.95 7.76
C ALA A 145 -6.17 4.56 6.44
N PRO A 146 -7.10 3.59 6.42
CA PRO A 146 -7.99 3.41 5.28
C PRO A 146 -8.97 4.57 5.21
N CYS A 147 -9.06 5.20 4.04
CA CYS A 147 -9.91 6.35 3.76
C CYS A 147 -10.81 6.05 2.57
N PHE A 148 -12.05 6.54 2.64
CA PHE A 148 -13.09 6.25 1.68
C PHE A 148 -13.78 7.55 1.24
N ARG A 149 -13.84 7.80 -0.07
CA ARG A 149 -14.52 8.98 -0.63
C ARG A 149 -15.32 8.56 -1.85
N ASP A 150 -16.63 8.74 -1.81
CA ASP A 150 -17.54 8.45 -2.93
C ASP A 150 -17.51 9.62 -3.91
N GLU A 151 -16.42 9.72 -4.63
CA GLU A 151 -16.16 10.72 -5.66
C GLU A 151 -15.98 10.04 -7.01
N ASP A 152 -16.15 10.80 -8.09
CA ASP A 152 -15.92 10.30 -9.44
C ASP A 152 -14.46 9.85 -9.58
N ALA A 153 -14.28 8.55 -9.75
CA ALA A 153 -12.96 7.94 -9.87
C ALA A 153 -12.24 8.51 -11.10
N ARG A 154 -11.15 9.22 -10.85
CA ARG A 154 -10.18 9.54 -11.91
C ARG A 154 -9.22 8.36 -12.00
N ALA A 155 -9.15 7.74 -13.19
CA ALA A 155 -8.38 6.51 -13.43
C ALA A 155 -6.91 6.60 -12.98
N ASP A 156 -6.36 7.81 -12.83
CA ASP A 156 -4.96 8.09 -12.50
C ASP A 156 -4.73 8.55 -11.05
N ARG A 157 -5.77 8.94 -10.28
CA ARG A 157 -5.53 9.65 -9.01
C ARG A 157 -6.37 9.26 -7.82
N SER A 158 -7.59 8.79 -7.98
CA SER A 158 -8.52 8.71 -6.86
C SER A 158 -9.40 7.47 -6.93
N PRO A 159 -8.90 6.30 -6.52
CA PRO A 159 -9.80 5.22 -6.17
C PRO A 159 -10.65 5.66 -4.98
N GLY A 160 -11.92 5.27 -4.94
CA GLY A 160 -12.81 5.58 -3.82
C GLY A 160 -12.33 5.07 -2.46
N GLU A 161 -11.36 4.14 -2.46
CA GLU A 161 -10.64 3.64 -1.28
C GLU A 161 -9.14 3.89 -1.47
N PHE A 162 -8.50 4.50 -0.46
CA PHE A 162 -7.06 4.74 -0.44
C PHE A 162 -6.54 4.73 1.00
N TYR A 163 -5.21 4.77 1.16
CA TYR A 163 -4.56 4.77 2.48
C TYR A 163 -3.76 6.05 2.66
N GLN A 164 -3.85 6.63 3.84
CA GLN A 164 -3.07 7.78 4.26
C GLN A 164 -2.08 7.39 5.36
N LEU A 165 -0.86 7.92 5.31
CA LEU A 165 -0.07 8.07 6.52
C LEU A 165 -0.65 9.29 7.26
N ASP A 166 -1.55 9.03 8.19
CA ASP A 166 -2.18 10.07 9.01
C ASP A 166 -1.40 10.23 10.31
N MET A 167 -1.12 11.46 10.71
CA MET A 167 -0.40 11.76 11.95
C MET A 167 -0.94 13.02 12.61
N GLU A 168 -0.80 13.08 13.94
CA GLU A 168 -1.16 14.27 14.74
C GLU A 168 -0.16 14.45 15.87
N MET A 169 0.12 15.71 16.22
CA MET A 169 1.03 16.07 17.31
C MET A 169 0.39 17.12 18.19
N ALA A 170 0.45 16.92 19.51
CA ALA A 170 0.08 17.93 20.50
C ALA A 170 1.22 18.94 20.69
N PHE A 171 0.88 20.18 21.02
CA PHE A 171 1.82 21.26 21.36
C PHE A 171 2.86 21.56 20.26
N ALA A 172 2.55 21.25 19.00
CA ALA A 172 3.45 21.40 17.87
C ALA A 172 3.16 22.68 17.08
N SER A 173 4.23 23.35 16.62
CA SER A 173 4.18 24.39 15.63
C SER A 173 4.17 23.82 14.20
N GLN A 174 3.93 24.65 13.21
CA GLN A 174 4.05 24.27 11.80
C GLN A 174 5.44 23.72 11.46
N GLU A 175 6.50 24.35 11.97
CA GLU A 175 7.88 23.94 11.75
C GLU A 175 8.17 22.55 12.33
N ASP A 176 7.56 22.21 13.46
CA ASP A 176 7.69 20.87 14.05
C ASP A 176 7.08 19.80 13.12
N VAL A 177 5.92 20.08 12.51
CA VAL A 177 5.29 19.18 11.54
C VAL A 177 6.17 19.02 10.30
N PHE A 178 6.69 20.12 9.77
CA PHE A 178 7.60 20.11 8.61
C PHE A 178 8.86 19.28 8.89
N SER A 179 9.46 19.47 10.06
CA SER A 179 10.63 18.71 10.48
C SER A 179 10.36 17.19 10.54
N ILE A 180 9.18 16.76 10.99
CA ILE A 180 8.80 15.34 10.99
C ILE A 180 8.65 14.82 9.55
N VAL A 181 7.95 15.56 8.69
CA VAL A 181 7.74 15.15 7.28
C VAL A 181 9.09 14.99 6.56
N GLU A 182 10.03 15.93 6.77
CA GLU A 182 11.36 15.87 6.19
C GLU A 182 12.25 14.74 6.73
N GLN A 183 12.01 14.29 7.95
CA GLN A 183 12.69 13.13 8.51
C GLN A 183 12.11 11.79 8.04
N VAL A 184 10.83 11.76 7.69
CA VAL A 184 10.12 10.52 7.33
C VAL A 184 10.17 10.25 5.83
N LEU A 185 9.81 11.22 4.97
CA LEU A 185 9.62 10.99 3.54
C LEU A 185 10.91 10.87 2.74
N PRO A 186 11.92 11.77 2.84
CA PRO A 186 13.13 11.70 2.02
C PRO A 186 13.85 10.35 2.08
N PRO A 187 14.08 9.72 3.24
CA PRO A 187 14.72 8.41 3.30
C PRO A 187 13.95 7.30 2.57
N VAL A 188 12.61 7.38 2.56
CA VAL A 188 11.76 6.44 1.82
C VAL A 188 11.89 6.64 0.32
N PHE A 189 11.91 7.90 -0.14
CA PHE A 189 12.13 8.22 -1.56
C PHE A 189 13.53 7.85 -2.03
N GLU A 190 14.57 8.04 -1.22
CA GLU A 190 15.93 7.62 -1.55
C GLU A 190 16.06 6.11 -1.71
N LYS A 191 15.39 5.36 -0.84
CA LYS A 191 15.45 3.90 -0.81
C LYS A 191 14.63 3.23 -1.91
N TYR A 192 13.45 3.75 -2.20
CA TYR A 192 12.46 3.11 -3.07
C TYR A 192 12.14 3.91 -4.33
N GLY A 193 12.45 5.19 -4.38
CA GLY A 193 12.17 6.07 -5.50
C GLY A 193 13.14 5.90 -6.67
N ILE A 194 12.72 6.39 -7.81
CA ILE A 194 13.55 6.46 -9.03
C ILE A 194 14.60 7.58 -8.90
N TYR A 195 14.30 8.60 -8.12
CA TYR A 195 15.13 9.79 -7.93
C TYR A 195 16.08 9.60 -6.74
N LYS A 196 17.37 9.47 -7.02
CA LYS A 196 18.42 9.24 -6.00
C LYS A 196 18.87 10.49 -5.24
N ASN A 197 18.24 11.63 -5.43
CA ASN A 197 18.57 12.89 -4.75
C ASN A 197 17.34 13.52 -4.05
N ALA A 198 16.43 12.70 -3.58
CA ALA A 198 15.21 13.15 -2.90
C ALA A 198 15.49 13.93 -1.60
N SER A 199 16.63 13.68 -0.94
CA SER A 199 17.08 14.43 0.24
C SER A 199 17.36 15.92 -0.03
N LYS A 200 17.56 16.29 -1.29
CA LYS A 200 17.78 17.69 -1.72
C LYS A 200 16.53 18.36 -2.28
N ALA A 201 15.48 17.58 -2.56
CA ALA A 201 14.20 18.14 -2.98
C ALA A 201 13.46 18.59 -1.73
N CYS A 202 13.23 19.89 -1.61
CA CYS A 202 12.33 20.45 -0.60
C CYS A 202 10.91 19.97 -0.95
N LEU A 203 10.48 18.87 -0.35
CA LEU A 203 9.15 18.28 -0.57
C LEU A 203 8.04 19.27 -0.18
N LEU A 204 8.32 20.18 0.76
CA LEU A 204 7.40 21.20 1.23
C LEU A 204 7.18 22.29 0.19
N TYR A 205 8.22 22.69 -0.53
CA TYR A 205 8.09 23.69 -1.58
C TYR A 205 7.16 23.24 -2.73
N THR A 206 7.15 21.96 -3.04
CA THR A 206 6.26 21.39 -4.09
C THR A 206 4.81 21.24 -3.63
N SER A 207 4.56 21.10 -2.32
CA SER A 207 3.19 21.04 -1.78
C SER A 207 2.59 22.44 -1.60
N ASP A 208 3.40 23.40 -1.18
CA ASP A 208 2.99 24.81 -0.99
C ASP A 208 2.60 25.48 -2.33
N ALA A 209 3.33 25.19 -3.39
CA ALA A 209 2.99 25.67 -4.74
C ALA A 209 1.65 25.14 -5.28
N ALA A 210 1.05 24.11 -4.68
CA ALA A 210 -0.27 23.60 -5.05
C ALA A 210 -1.40 24.34 -4.32
N ASP A 211 -1.16 24.88 -3.13
CA ASP A 211 -2.15 25.62 -2.36
C ASP A 211 -2.31 27.07 -2.87
N ASP A 212 -1.24 27.66 -3.40
CA ASP A 212 -1.29 29.01 -4.02
C ASP A 212 -2.09 29.08 -5.33
N LEU A 213 -2.45 27.92 -5.91
CA LEU A 213 -3.27 27.85 -7.13
C LEU A 213 -4.77 27.74 -6.86
N ILE A 214 -5.19 27.74 -5.60
CA ILE A 214 -6.60 27.60 -5.17
C ILE A 214 -7.11 28.90 -4.50
N GLY A 215 -6.33 29.95 -4.51
CA GLY A 215 -6.69 31.29 -4.07
C GLY A 215 -7.57 32.02 -5.08
#